data_57473f1df2842a0ed108feee3b0fa5d5
#
_entry.id   57473f1df2842a0ed108feee3b0fa5d5
#
_cell.length_a   1.000
_cell.length_b   1.000
_cell.length_c   1.000
_cell.angle_alpha   90.00
_cell.angle_beta   90.00
_cell.angle_gamma   90.00
#
_symmetry.space_group_name_H-M   'P 1'
#
loop_
_entity.id
_entity.type
_entity.pdbx_description
1 polymer ?
#
loop_
_entity_poly.entity_id
_entity_poly.type
_entity_poly.pdbx_seq_one_letter_code
_entity_poly.pdbx_strand_id
1 'polypeptide(L)'
;MKNVVVDFSHIGAMCGFGEISRNYCPRLAAANVPGIHFIFIVPRAFFGKFGDHIDYVSRENKEEEMKKWKGKIDLWHATDQLFKYRMRGDGIISLLTIHDLNYLKEKKGVHRIKHIFKTRWRSHCSDYITCISNYVKDEIVKNINPKGKGLQVIYNGIQDIEKQKQSRPAFVAEGEKFFFTIGQVREKKNFHTLVPMMKYFPDMKLYICGDPHFKYVKSLQALVDAEGCGRVVLTGKISDEEKNWMYAHAEAFLFPSRLEG
;
A
#
# COMPACT_ATOMS: atom_id res chain seq x y z
N MET A 1 26.85 15.83 6.69
CA MET A 1 25.59 15.50 6.03
C MET A 1 25.40 14.00 6.13
N LYS A 2 24.20 13.51 6.50
CA LYS A 2 23.87 12.09 6.66
C LYS A 2 23.20 11.55 5.40
N ASN A 3 23.68 10.46 4.86
CA ASN A 3 23.13 9.83 3.67
C ASN A 3 22.06 8.80 4.05
N VAL A 4 20.83 9.07 3.64
CA VAL A 4 19.65 8.24 3.95
C VAL A 4 19.10 7.61 2.69
N VAL A 5 19.17 6.29 2.60
CA VAL A 5 18.56 5.52 1.51
C VAL A 5 17.12 5.19 1.88
N VAL A 6 16.19 5.46 0.97
CA VAL A 6 14.78 5.07 1.12
C VAL A 6 14.34 4.23 -0.08
N ASP A 7 13.89 2.99 0.20
CA ASP A 7 13.50 2.05 -0.86
C ASP A 7 12.03 2.21 -1.25
N PHE A 8 11.78 2.97 -2.29
CA PHE A 8 10.48 3.17 -2.95
C PHE A 8 10.30 2.28 -4.20
N SER A 9 10.88 1.09 -4.21
CA SER A 9 10.82 0.17 -5.35
C SER A 9 9.40 -0.13 -5.84
N HIS A 10 8.40 0.03 -5.00
CA HIS A 10 6.99 -0.26 -5.30
C HIS A 10 6.19 0.96 -5.80
N ILE A 11 6.79 2.14 -5.96
CA ILE A 11 6.08 3.39 -6.31
C ILE A 11 5.23 3.29 -7.59
N GLY A 12 5.66 2.51 -8.57
CA GLY A 12 4.92 2.25 -9.80
C GLY A 12 3.86 1.14 -9.70
N ALA A 13 3.74 0.47 -8.56
CA ALA A 13 2.82 -0.66 -8.43
C ALA A 13 1.38 -0.20 -8.12
N MET A 14 0.41 -0.86 -8.76
CA MET A 14 -1.04 -0.63 -8.52
C MET A 14 -1.51 -1.47 -7.32
N CYS A 15 -0.97 -1.17 -6.14
CA CYS A 15 -1.30 -1.83 -4.88
C CYS A 15 -1.06 -0.87 -3.70
N GLY A 16 -1.42 -1.29 -2.46
CA GLY A 16 -1.25 -0.47 -1.26
C GLY A 16 0.16 0.06 -1.05
N PHE A 17 1.20 -0.75 -1.28
CA PHE A 17 2.59 -0.28 -1.21
C PHE A 17 2.91 0.82 -2.23
N GLY A 18 2.40 0.68 -3.45
CA GLY A 18 2.56 1.71 -4.49
C GLY A 18 1.84 3.00 -4.13
N GLU A 19 0.62 2.91 -3.60
CA GLU A 19 -0.14 4.07 -3.13
C GLU A 19 0.59 4.82 -2.01
N ILE A 20 1.07 4.10 -1.01
CA ILE A 20 1.85 4.68 0.09
C ILE A 20 3.14 5.33 -0.45
N SER A 21 3.86 4.66 -1.35
CA SER A 21 5.09 5.20 -1.93
C SER A 21 4.84 6.46 -2.75
N ARG A 22 3.76 6.51 -3.56
CA ARG A 22 3.37 7.71 -4.33
C ARG A 22 3.04 8.91 -3.44
N ASN A 23 2.52 8.65 -2.24
CA ASN A 23 2.19 9.70 -1.27
C ASN A 23 3.37 10.09 -0.39
N TYR A 24 4.20 9.14 0.02
CA TYR A 24 5.30 9.36 0.95
C TYR A 24 6.52 9.98 0.25
N CYS A 25 6.92 9.44 -0.91
CA CYS A 25 8.12 9.84 -1.63
C CYS A 25 8.17 11.37 -1.94
N PRO A 26 7.14 12.00 -2.57
CA PRO A 26 7.18 13.43 -2.84
C PRO A 26 7.15 14.28 -1.56
N ARG A 27 6.47 13.85 -0.51
CA ARG A 27 6.46 14.57 0.78
C ARG A 27 7.81 14.53 1.47
N LEU A 28 8.48 13.40 1.42
CA LEU A 28 9.82 13.26 1.99
C LEU A 28 10.84 14.10 1.21
N ALA A 29 10.76 14.12 -0.11
CA ALA A 29 11.58 14.99 -0.96
C ALA A 29 11.35 16.46 -0.64
N ALA A 30 10.09 16.90 -0.53
CA ALA A 30 9.74 18.28 -0.22
C ALA A 30 10.13 18.73 1.21
N ALA A 31 10.29 17.78 2.13
CA ALA A 31 10.67 18.10 3.52
C ALA A 31 12.04 18.73 3.65
N ASN A 32 12.95 18.52 2.67
CA ASN A 32 14.30 19.11 2.61
C ASN A 32 14.97 19.24 3.98
N VAL A 33 15.12 18.10 4.68
CA VAL A 33 15.58 18.08 6.08
C VAL A 33 17.05 18.51 6.18
N PRO A 34 17.39 19.58 6.93
CA PRO A 34 18.77 20.05 7.04
C PRO A 34 19.72 18.96 7.52
N GLY A 35 20.86 18.84 6.87
CA GLY A 35 21.89 17.87 7.23
C GLY A 35 21.61 16.43 6.75
N ILE A 36 20.50 16.18 6.06
CA ILE A 36 20.17 14.89 5.47
C ILE A 36 20.22 14.99 3.94
N HIS A 37 20.87 14.02 3.32
CA HIS A 37 20.88 13.81 1.89
C HIS A 37 20.12 12.50 1.58
N PHE A 38 19.07 12.60 0.77
CA PHE A 38 18.24 11.44 0.42
C PHE A 38 18.72 10.77 -0.86
N ILE A 39 18.68 9.45 -0.84
CA ILE A 39 18.95 8.57 -1.99
C ILE A 39 17.71 7.68 -2.15
N PHE A 40 16.96 7.90 -3.22
CA PHE A 40 15.72 7.14 -3.45
C PHE A 40 15.95 5.99 -4.41
N ILE A 41 15.57 4.78 -3.98
CA ILE A 41 15.50 3.62 -4.87
C ILE A 41 14.11 3.60 -5.50
N VAL A 42 14.05 3.86 -6.81
CA VAL A 42 12.80 3.95 -7.59
C VAL A 42 12.97 3.30 -8.96
N PRO A 43 11.89 2.91 -9.66
CA PRO A 43 11.99 2.55 -11.08
C PRO A 43 12.54 3.72 -11.90
N ARG A 44 13.31 3.45 -12.95
CA ARG A 44 13.95 4.49 -13.81
C ARG A 44 12.99 5.54 -14.33
N ALA A 45 11.73 5.17 -14.59
CA ALA A 45 10.68 6.09 -15.02
C ALA A 45 10.36 7.23 -14.02
N PHE A 46 10.88 7.13 -12.78
CA PHE A 46 10.68 8.13 -11.73
C PHE A 46 11.91 8.99 -11.44
N PHE A 47 13.01 8.81 -12.16
CA PHE A 47 14.22 9.62 -12.00
C PHE A 47 13.92 11.10 -12.28
N GLY A 48 14.46 11.99 -11.45
CA GLY A 48 14.28 13.44 -11.55
C GLY A 48 12.90 13.97 -11.13
N LYS A 49 11.90 13.10 -10.90
CA LYS A 49 10.52 13.55 -10.60
C LYS A 49 10.34 14.16 -9.20
N PHE A 50 11.32 14.00 -8.31
CA PHE A 50 11.24 14.47 -6.93
C PHE A 50 12.27 15.54 -6.58
N GLY A 51 12.95 16.08 -7.59
CA GLY A 51 13.92 17.17 -7.49
C GLY A 51 15.36 16.73 -7.68
N ASP A 52 16.22 17.71 -8.01
CA ASP A 52 17.64 17.51 -8.32
C ASP A 52 18.51 17.37 -7.05
N HIS A 53 17.96 17.68 -5.88
CA HIS A 53 18.62 17.51 -4.58
C HIS A 53 18.55 16.07 -4.05
N ILE A 54 17.89 15.18 -4.78
CA ILE A 54 17.76 13.76 -4.47
C ILE A 54 18.66 12.96 -5.41
N ASP A 55 19.44 12.05 -4.87
CA ASP A 55 20.10 11.03 -5.68
C ASP A 55 19.14 9.87 -5.96
N TYR A 56 19.19 9.35 -7.20
CA TYR A 56 18.34 8.25 -7.63
C TYR A 56 19.15 6.99 -7.90
N VAL A 57 18.59 5.86 -7.48
CA VAL A 57 19.10 4.52 -7.74
C VAL A 57 18.01 3.70 -8.39
N SER A 58 18.33 3.03 -9.48
CA SER A 58 17.37 2.21 -10.22
C SER A 58 16.98 0.96 -9.41
N ARG A 59 15.69 0.74 -9.25
CA ARG A 59 15.16 -0.50 -8.70
C ARG A 59 15.65 -1.73 -9.48
N GLU A 60 15.80 -1.58 -10.78
CA GLU A 60 16.16 -2.64 -11.70
C GLU A 60 17.62 -3.11 -11.49
N ASN A 61 18.54 -2.18 -11.22
CA ASN A 61 19.97 -2.41 -11.08
C ASN A 61 20.52 -1.98 -9.70
N LYS A 62 19.68 -1.99 -8.68
CA LYS A 62 20.02 -1.38 -7.38
C LYS A 62 21.28 -1.96 -6.73
N GLU A 63 21.56 -3.23 -6.87
CA GLU A 63 22.76 -3.86 -6.30
C GLU A 63 24.03 -3.28 -6.90
N GLU A 64 24.06 -3.07 -8.20
CA GLU A 64 25.21 -2.50 -8.92
C GLU A 64 25.33 -0.99 -8.63
N GLU A 65 24.25 -0.26 -8.81
CA GLU A 65 24.27 1.20 -8.64
C GLU A 65 24.54 1.61 -7.19
N MET A 66 24.18 0.79 -6.20
CA MET A 66 24.49 1.03 -4.79
C MET A 66 25.98 0.83 -4.44
N LYS A 67 26.79 0.19 -5.28
CA LYS A 67 28.24 0.00 -5.01
C LYS A 67 28.97 1.34 -4.79
N LYS A 68 28.61 2.39 -5.52
CA LYS A 68 29.18 3.75 -5.36
C LYS A 68 28.94 4.37 -3.99
N TRP A 69 27.95 3.86 -3.24
CA TRP A 69 27.57 4.32 -1.91
C TRP A 69 28.15 3.48 -0.77
N LYS A 70 28.94 2.46 -1.08
CA LYS A 70 29.58 1.59 -0.07
C LYS A 70 30.40 2.45 0.91
N GLY A 71 30.18 2.29 2.20
CA GLY A 71 30.85 3.05 3.27
C GLY A 71 30.38 4.50 3.43
N LYS A 72 29.33 4.93 2.70
CA LYS A 72 28.83 6.32 2.74
C LYS A 72 27.39 6.42 3.27
N ILE A 73 26.71 5.31 3.53
CA ILE A 73 25.32 5.28 3.98
C ILE A 73 25.27 5.30 5.49
N ASP A 74 24.49 6.19 6.05
CA ASP A 74 24.20 6.27 7.49
C ASP A 74 22.92 5.52 7.86
N LEU A 75 21.87 5.60 7.03
CA LEU A 75 20.60 4.93 7.29
C LEU A 75 20.04 4.33 6.02
N TRP A 76 19.47 3.12 6.16
CA TRP A 76 18.69 2.43 5.13
C TRP A 76 17.27 2.19 5.61
N HIS A 77 16.29 2.82 4.97
CA HIS A 77 14.88 2.59 5.23
C HIS A 77 14.28 1.64 4.17
N ALA A 78 13.97 0.42 4.57
CA ALA A 78 13.12 -0.49 3.81
C ALA A 78 11.65 -0.14 4.10
N THR A 79 10.96 0.48 3.15
CA THR A 79 9.59 0.97 3.33
C THR A 79 8.53 -0.12 3.39
N ASP A 80 8.90 -1.36 3.13
CA ASP A 80 8.02 -2.53 3.30
C ASP A 80 8.80 -3.81 3.66
N GLN A 81 8.09 -4.80 4.18
CA GLN A 81 8.67 -6.09 4.60
C GLN A 81 9.02 -7.02 3.44
N LEU A 82 8.74 -6.66 2.19
CA LEU A 82 8.98 -7.51 1.01
C LEU A 82 10.29 -7.20 0.30
N PHE A 83 11.05 -6.23 0.78
CA PHE A 83 12.31 -5.81 0.14
C PHE A 83 13.21 -7.01 -0.18
N LYS A 84 13.87 -6.97 -1.36
CA LYS A 84 14.75 -8.06 -1.82
C LYS A 84 16.21 -7.81 -1.49
N TYR A 85 16.63 -6.57 -1.52
CA TYR A 85 18.01 -6.14 -1.32
C TYR A 85 18.10 -5.03 -0.29
N ARG A 86 19.13 -5.09 0.53
CA ARG A 86 19.58 -4.03 1.43
C ARG A 86 21.10 -4.09 1.52
N MET A 87 21.76 -2.95 1.37
CA MET A 87 23.17 -2.86 1.65
C MET A 87 23.42 -3.10 3.14
N ARG A 88 24.47 -3.85 3.46
CA ARG A 88 24.94 -4.09 4.80
C ARG A 88 26.34 -3.54 4.94
N GLY A 89 26.68 -3.04 6.11
CA GLY A 89 27.99 -2.52 6.43
C GLY A 89 28.00 -2.01 7.87
N ASP A 90 29.19 -1.88 8.44
CA ASP A 90 29.36 -1.32 9.76
C ASP A 90 28.90 0.14 9.78
N GLY A 91 28.11 0.49 10.81
CA GLY A 91 27.58 1.84 10.98
C GLY A 91 26.31 2.17 10.19
N ILE A 92 25.79 1.28 9.33
CA ILE A 92 24.51 1.53 8.65
C ILE A 92 23.34 1.18 9.58
N ILE A 93 22.62 2.21 10.01
CA ILE A 93 21.35 2.03 10.75
C ILE A 93 20.29 1.54 9.78
N SER A 94 19.57 0.47 10.12
CA SER A 94 18.51 -0.06 9.30
C SER A 94 17.14 0.08 9.94
N LEU A 95 16.24 0.73 9.22
CA LEU A 95 14.83 0.89 9.54
C LEU A 95 13.97 0.02 8.63
N LEU A 96 13.06 -0.75 9.20
CA LEU A 96 12.09 -1.58 8.49
C LEU A 96 10.68 -1.15 8.82
N THR A 97 9.87 -0.84 7.81
CA THR A 97 8.41 -0.68 7.98
C THR A 97 7.69 -1.99 7.64
N ILE A 98 6.83 -2.45 8.55
CA ILE A 98 5.97 -3.61 8.35
C ILE A 98 4.52 -3.14 8.23
N HIS A 99 3.91 -3.39 7.07
CA HIS A 99 2.53 -2.97 6.79
C HIS A 99 1.49 -3.99 7.24
N ASP A 100 1.77 -5.27 7.05
CA ASP A 100 0.88 -6.35 7.45
C ASP A 100 1.63 -7.68 7.61
N LEU A 101 0.94 -8.64 8.22
CA LEU A 101 1.34 -10.04 8.25
C LEU A 101 0.24 -10.93 7.63
N ASN A 102 -0.48 -10.43 6.63
CA ASN A 102 -1.61 -11.11 5.98
C ASN A 102 -1.28 -12.51 5.47
N TYR A 103 -0.01 -12.77 5.11
CA TYR A 103 0.45 -14.09 4.74
C TYR A 103 0.24 -15.16 5.83
N LEU A 104 0.12 -14.76 7.10
CA LEU A 104 -0.19 -15.67 8.21
C LEU A 104 -1.56 -16.33 8.04
N LYS A 105 -2.50 -15.64 7.40
CA LYS A 105 -3.87 -16.10 7.13
C LYS A 105 -4.05 -16.56 5.68
N GLU A 106 -3.39 -15.90 4.73
CA GLU A 106 -3.50 -16.21 3.30
C GLU A 106 -2.69 -17.43 2.86
N LYS A 107 -1.55 -17.71 3.49
CA LYS A 107 -0.66 -18.82 3.11
C LYS A 107 -0.82 -20.02 4.05
N LYS A 108 -0.60 -21.22 3.50
CA LYS A 108 -0.67 -22.48 4.25
C LYS A 108 0.65 -23.27 4.13
N GLY A 109 0.87 -24.21 5.04
CA GLY A 109 2.00 -25.14 5.00
C GLY A 109 3.36 -24.46 4.87
N VAL A 110 4.24 -25.02 4.06
CA VAL A 110 5.63 -24.58 3.87
C VAL A 110 5.74 -23.14 3.39
N HIS A 111 4.79 -22.67 2.57
CA HIS A 111 4.78 -21.28 2.09
C HIS A 111 4.59 -20.28 3.25
N ARG A 112 3.70 -20.58 4.20
CA ARG A 112 3.50 -19.77 5.41
C ARG A 112 4.77 -19.74 6.26
N ILE A 113 5.39 -20.90 6.52
CA ILE A 113 6.62 -21.02 7.29
C ILE A 113 7.75 -20.21 6.65
N LYS A 114 7.92 -20.32 5.34
CA LYS A 114 8.93 -19.53 4.58
C LYS A 114 8.76 -18.03 4.74
N HIS A 115 7.52 -17.54 4.71
CA HIS A 115 7.22 -16.11 4.90
C HIS A 115 7.51 -15.66 6.33
N ILE A 116 7.12 -16.44 7.34
CA ILE A 116 7.43 -16.18 8.75
C ILE A 116 8.94 -16.08 8.94
N PHE A 117 9.69 -17.06 8.44
CA PHE A 117 11.14 -17.08 8.56
C PHE A 117 11.79 -15.85 7.91
N LYS A 118 11.38 -15.51 6.70
CA LYS A 118 11.89 -14.32 5.99
C LYS A 118 11.60 -13.03 6.76
N THR A 119 10.39 -12.87 7.28
CA THR A 119 10.02 -11.67 8.03
C THR A 119 10.76 -11.59 9.36
N ARG A 120 10.88 -12.71 10.09
CA ARG A 120 11.70 -12.81 11.31
C ARG A 120 13.15 -12.41 11.04
N TRP A 121 13.74 -12.98 9.98
CA TRP A 121 15.13 -12.69 9.63
C TRP A 121 15.32 -11.20 9.27
N ARG A 122 14.43 -10.61 8.48
CA ARG A 122 14.46 -9.19 8.12
C ARG A 122 14.32 -8.30 9.35
N SER A 123 13.38 -8.61 10.23
CA SER A 123 13.20 -7.91 11.51
C SER A 123 14.43 -8.05 12.40
N HIS A 124 15.01 -9.25 12.48
CA HIS A 124 16.24 -9.48 13.27
C HIS A 124 17.43 -8.68 12.73
N CYS A 125 17.54 -8.54 11.42
CA CYS A 125 18.59 -7.76 10.76
C CYS A 125 18.33 -6.26 10.72
N SER A 126 17.23 -5.75 11.25
CA SER A 126 16.92 -4.32 11.32
C SER A 126 17.18 -3.79 12.73
N ASP A 127 17.64 -2.54 12.85
CA ASP A 127 17.90 -1.89 14.13
C ASP A 127 16.62 -1.34 14.72
N TYR A 128 15.76 -0.75 13.86
CA TYR A 128 14.45 -0.21 14.21
C TYR A 128 13.37 -0.79 13.32
N ILE A 129 12.19 -0.95 13.90
CA ILE A 129 10.99 -1.43 13.19
C ILE A 129 9.86 -0.44 13.40
N THR A 130 9.21 -0.06 12.32
CA THR A 130 7.93 0.65 12.38
C THR A 130 6.81 -0.23 11.83
N CYS A 131 5.59 0.01 12.27
CA CYS A 131 4.40 -0.62 11.72
C CYS A 131 3.26 0.39 11.63
N ILE A 132 2.27 0.08 10.79
CA ILE A 132 1.25 1.04 10.39
C ILE A 132 0.03 1.10 11.31
N SER A 133 -0.09 0.19 12.28
CA SER A 133 -1.21 0.18 13.24
C SER A 133 -0.87 -0.59 14.50
N ASN A 134 -1.66 -0.40 15.57
CA ASN A 134 -1.56 -1.21 16.78
C ASN A 134 -1.88 -2.68 16.50
N TYR A 135 -2.84 -2.97 15.62
CA TYR A 135 -3.13 -4.32 15.20
C TYR A 135 -1.88 -5.03 14.61
N VAL A 136 -1.17 -4.37 13.69
CA VAL A 136 0.07 -4.91 13.11
C VAL A 136 1.15 -5.05 14.17
N LYS A 137 1.26 -4.11 15.11
CA LYS A 137 2.19 -4.21 16.25
C LYS A 137 1.97 -5.49 17.04
N ASP A 138 0.71 -5.78 17.41
CA ASP A 138 0.36 -6.97 18.19
C ASP A 138 0.66 -8.26 17.41
N GLU A 139 0.35 -8.28 16.11
CA GLU A 139 0.70 -9.40 15.23
C GLU A 139 2.22 -9.61 15.11
N ILE A 140 3.02 -8.53 15.07
CA ILE A 140 4.49 -8.59 15.06
C ILE A 140 5.00 -9.17 16.38
N VAL A 141 4.55 -8.67 17.51
CA VAL A 141 4.96 -9.16 18.83
C VAL A 141 4.66 -10.65 18.97
N LYS A 142 3.44 -11.05 18.60
CA LYS A 142 2.97 -12.44 18.71
C LYS A 142 3.70 -13.41 17.78
N ASN A 143 3.94 -13.03 16.52
CA ASN A 143 4.36 -13.98 15.49
C ASN A 143 5.83 -13.82 15.07
N ILE A 144 6.40 -12.63 15.19
CA ILE A 144 7.75 -12.31 14.72
C ILE A 144 8.74 -12.23 15.88
N ASN A 145 8.32 -11.71 17.03
CA ASN A 145 9.15 -11.49 18.21
C ASN A 145 10.42 -10.68 17.90
N PRO A 146 10.33 -9.36 17.85
CA PRO A 146 11.44 -8.48 17.46
C PRO A 146 12.58 -8.39 18.50
N LYS A 147 12.57 -9.18 19.58
CA LYS A 147 13.64 -9.34 20.58
C LYS A 147 14.20 -8.01 21.12
N GLY A 148 13.33 -7.20 21.73
CA GLY A 148 13.75 -5.94 22.40
C GLY A 148 14.13 -4.80 21.49
N LYS A 149 13.94 -4.93 20.15
CA LYS A 149 14.13 -3.83 19.22
C LYS A 149 13.03 -2.79 19.37
N GLY A 150 13.36 -1.53 19.13
CA GLY A 150 12.38 -0.45 19.08
C GLY A 150 11.32 -0.75 18.03
N LEU A 151 10.07 -0.96 18.47
CA LEU A 151 8.91 -1.16 17.61
C LEU A 151 7.95 0.01 17.83
N GLN A 152 7.80 0.85 16.81
CA GLN A 152 6.97 2.04 16.87
C GLN A 152 5.80 1.95 15.88
N VAL A 153 4.62 2.37 16.33
CA VAL A 153 3.46 2.53 15.44
C VAL A 153 3.52 3.92 14.82
N ILE A 154 3.48 3.98 13.50
CA ILE A 154 3.35 5.20 12.71
C ILE A 154 2.24 4.94 11.69
N TYR A 155 1.07 5.54 11.92
CA TYR A 155 -0.08 5.38 11.03
C TYR A 155 0.20 5.98 9.65
N ASN A 156 -0.33 5.35 8.62
CA ASN A 156 -0.30 5.95 7.29
C ASN A 156 -1.08 7.26 7.28
N GLY A 157 -0.51 8.29 6.66
CA GLY A 157 -1.22 9.54 6.42
C GLY A 157 -2.32 9.36 5.37
N ILE A 158 -3.36 10.16 5.47
CA ILE A 158 -4.42 10.28 4.47
C ILE A 158 -4.33 11.65 3.78
N GLN A 159 -4.86 11.71 2.56
CA GLN A 159 -5.00 12.97 1.85
C GLN A 159 -6.32 13.64 2.22
N ASP A 160 -6.31 14.96 2.27
CA ASP A 160 -7.52 15.76 2.36
C ASP A 160 -8.22 15.72 0.97
N ILE A 161 -9.31 14.98 0.90
CA ILE A 161 -10.03 14.72 -0.35
C ILE A 161 -10.61 16.02 -0.94
N GLU A 162 -11.03 16.98 -0.10
CA GLU A 162 -11.58 18.25 -0.56
C GLU A 162 -10.57 19.09 -1.34
N LYS A 163 -9.28 18.93 -1.04
CA LYS A 163 -8.17 19.63 -1.72
C LYS A 163 -7.65 18.91 -2.95
N GLN A 164 -8.16 17.72 -3.25
CA GLN A 164 -7.72 16.95 -4.41
C GLN A 164 -8.57 17.28 -5.64
N LYS A 165 -7.98 17.10 -6.82
CA LYS A 165 -8.74 17.15 -8.07
C LYS A 165 -9.81 16.08 -8.07
N GLN A 166 -11.00 16.43 -8.51
CA GLN A 166 -12.16 15.55 -8.57
C GLN A 166 -12.78 15.60 -9.96
N SER A 167 -13.21 14.44 -10.45
CA SER A 167 -13.92 14.31 -11.72
C SER A 167 -15.03 13.28 -11.56
N ARG A 168 -16.29 13.66 -11.86
CA ARG A 168 -17.41 12.71 -11.81
C ARG A 168 -17.18 11.59 -12.83
N PRO A 169 -17.22 10.30 -12.41
CA PRO A 169 -17.13 9.18 -13.33
C PRO A 169 -18.33 9.20 -14.31
N ALA A 170 -18.08 8.87 -15.57
CA ALA A 170 -19.13 8.84 -16.59
C ALA A 170 -20.25 7.80 -16.31
N PHE A 171 -19.95 6.80 -15.50
CA PHE A 171 -20.91 5.76 -15.12
C PHE A 171 -21.85 6.16 -13.96
N VAL A 172 -21.63 7.31 -13.31
CA VAL A 172 -22.50 7.82 -12.25
C VAL A 172 -23.39 8.92 -12.81
N ALA A 173 -24.71 8.74 -12.74
CA ALA A 173 -25.67 9.75 -13.20
C ALA A 173 -25.69 10.98 -12.27
N GLU A 174 -26.15 12.10 -12.77
CA GLU A 174 -26.33 13.29 -11.97
C GLU A 174 -27.44 13.11 -10.92
N GLY A 175 -27.15 13.50 -9.66
CA GLY A 175 -28.08 13.33 -8.53
C GLY A 175 -28.29 11.89 -8.08
N GLU A 176 -27.55 10.92 -8.61
CA GLU A 176 -27.67 9.53 -8.23
C GLU A 176 -27.10 9.29 -6.82
N LYS A 177 -27.88 8.62 -5.98
CA LYS A 177 -27.45 8.19 -4.65
C LYS A 177 -26.74 6.83 -4.73
N PHE A 178 -25.58 6.72 -4.09
CA PHE A 178 -24.80 5.49 -4.18
C PHE A 178 -23.92 5.21 -2.98
N PHE A 179 -23.69 3.93 -2.77
CA PHE A 179 -22.58 3.42 -1.97
C PHE A 179 -21.43 3.05 -2.89
N PHE A 180 -20.20 3.08 -2.38
CA PHE A 180 -19.09 2.52 -3.16
C PHE A 180 -18.07 1.82 -2.28
N THR A 181 -17.30 0.95 -2.92
CA THR A 181 -16.10 0.31 -2.37
C THR A 181 -15.00 0.31 -3.42
N ILE A 182 -13.75 0.33 -3.00
CA ILE A 182 -12.62 0.34 -3.91
C ILE A 182 -11.47 -0.55 -3.40
N GLY A 183 -10.81 -1.23 -4.33
CA GLY A 183 -9.63 -2.05 -4.06
C GLY A 183 -9.42 -3.14 -5.10
N GLN A 184 -8.37 -3.94 -4.94
CA GLN A 184 -8.21 -5.14 -5.75
C GLN A 184 -9.39 -6.07 -5.52
N VAL A 185 -10.11 -6.44 -6.59
CA VAL A 185 -11.31 -7.29 -6.48
C VAL A 185 -10.90 -8.74 -6.19
N ARG A 186 -10.65 -9.01 -4.90
CA ARG A 186 -10.15 -10.30 -4.37
C ARG A 186 -11.04 -10.79 -3.24
N GLU A 187 -11.05 -12.11 -3.02
CA GLU A 187 -11.88 -12.76 -1.99
C GLU A 187 -11.72 -12.14 -0.59
N LYS A 188 -10.48 -11.78 -0.20
CA LYS A 188 -10.21 -11.16 1.11
C LYS A 188 -10.89 -9.81 1.30
N LYS A 189 -11.20 -9.09 0.23
CA LYS A 189 -11.92 -7.81 0.29
C LYS A 189 -13.42 -7.98 0.57
N ASN A 190 -13.92 -9.21 0.47
CA ASN A 190 -15.23 -9.63 0.93
C ASN A 190 -16.42 -8.90 0.27
N PHE A 191 -16.23 -8.37 -0.95
CA PHE A 191 -17.24 -7.55 -1.65
C PHE A 191 -18.55 -8.30 -1.92
N HIS A 192 -18.51 -9.63 -1.97
CA HIS A 192 -19.72 -10.44 -2.16
C HIS A 192 -20.77 -10.25 -1.05
N THR A 193 -20.38 -9.84 0.15
CA THR A 193 -21.33 -9.58 1.25
C THR A 193 -22.15 -8.30 1.04
N LEU A 194 -21.67 -7.39 0.19
CA LEU A 194 -22.36 -6.13 -0.11
C LEU A 194 -23.47 -6.33 -1.15
N VAL A 195 -23.38 -7.37 -2.01
CA VAL A 195 -24.36 -7.57 -3.10
C VAL A 195 -25.76 -7.85 -2.55
N PRO A 196 -25.98 -8.86 -1.68
CA PRO A 196 -27.32 -9.13 -1.16
C PRO A 196 -27.84 -8.04 -0.22
N MET A 197 -26.98 -7.18 0.32
CA MET A 197 -27.36 -6.03 1.13
C MET A 197 -28.24 -5.05 0.32
N MET A 198 -27.99 -4.95 -1.00
CA MET A 198 -28.68 -3.96 -1.84
C MET A 198 -30.20 -4.18 -1.99
N LYS A 199 -30.71 -5.34 -1.63
CA LYS A 199 -32.17 -5.57 -1.54
C LYS A 199 -32.87 -4.65 -0.52
N TYR A 200 -32.14 -4.21 0.50
CA TYR A 200 -32.66 -3.32 1.54
C TYR A 200 -32.53 -1.82 1.20
N PHE A 201 -31.90 -1.48 0.09
CA PHE A 201 -31.64 -0.11 -0.36
C PHE A 201 -32.14 0.11 -1.80
N PRO A 202 -33.47 0.18 -2.02
CA PRO A 202 -34.05 0.23 -3.36
C PRO A 202 -33.65 1.47 -4.17
N ASP A 203 -33.40 2.61 -3.50
CA ASP A 203 -33.08 3.89 -4.11
C ASP A 203 -31.57 4.15 -4.26
N MET A 204 -30.75 3.14 -3.96
CA MET A 204 -29.30 3.27 -3.96
C MET A 204 -28.66 2.37 -5.00
N LYS A 205 -27.54 2.82 -5.59
CA LYS A 205 -26.63 1.95 -6.33
C LYS A 205 -25.40 1.58 -5.48
N LEU A 206 -24.73 0.51 -5.87
CA LEU A 206 -23.45 0.09 -5.32
C LEU A 206 -22.42 0.00 -6.44
N TYR A 207 -21.35 0.77 -6.32
CA TYR A 207 -20.21 0.72 -7.22
C TYR A 207 -19.05 -0.02 -6.57
N ILE A 208 -18.58 -1.10 -7.21
CA ILE A 208 -17.41 -1.88 -6.80
C ILE A 208 -16.27 -1.54 -7.76
N CYS A 209 -15.36 -0.67 -7.31
CA CYS A 209 -14.27 -0.16 -8.12
C CYS A 209 -12.98 -0.93 -7.85
N GLY A 210 -12.19 -1.19 -8.89
CA GLY A 210 -10.88 -1.79 -8.73
C GLY A 210 -10.46 -2.75 -9.81
N ASP A 211 -9.26 -3.35 -9.63
CA ASP A 211 -8.64 -4.22 -10.62
C ASP A 211 -9.42 -5.54 -10.78
N PRO A 212 -9.98 -5.83 -11.99
CA PRO A 212 -10.83 -7.00 -12.24
C PRO A 212 -10.03 -8.27 -12.61
N HIS A 213 -8.71 -8.28 -12.59
CA HIS A 213 -7.88 -9.38 -13.13
C HIS A 213 -7.78 -10.62 -12.23
N PHE A 214 -8.57 -10.70 -11.16
CA PHE A 214 -8.54 -11.83 -10.23
C PHE A 214 -9.68 -12.83 -10.53
N LYS A 215 -9.43 -14.13 -10.32
CA LYS A 215 -10.42 -15.20 -10.53
C LYS A 215 -11.74 -14.96 -9.79
N TYR A 216 -11.67 -14.33 -8.64
CA TYR A 216 -12.82 -13.97 -7.81
C TYR A 216 -13.83 -13.06 -8.52
N VAL A 217 -13.41 -12.27 -9.50
CA VAL A 217 -14.30 -11.36 -10.26
C VAL A 217 -15.41 -12.12 -10.96
N LYS A 218 -15.11 -13.30 -11.53
CA LYS A 218 -16.13 -14.11 -12.22
C LYS A 218 -17.24 -14.57 -11.29
N SER A 219 -16.89 -15.05 -10.10
CA SER A 219 -17.87 -15.45 -9.10
C SER A 219 -18.63 -14.27 -8.50
N LEU A 220 -17.96 -13.13 -8.33
CA LEU A 220 -18.62 -11.90 -7.89
C LEU A 220 -19.60 -11.38 -8.94
N GLN A 221 -19.24 -11.39 -10.24
CA GLN A 221 -20.13 -10.98 -11.31
C GLN A 221 -21.37 -11.88 -11.38
N ALA A 222 -21.19 -13.19 -11.29
CA ALA A 222 -22.32 -14.13 -11.27
C ALA A 222 -23.29 -13.85 -10.09
N LEU A 223 -22.75 -13.49 -8.92
CA LEU A 223 -23.56 -13.07 -7.78
C LEU A 223 -24.29 -11.75 -8.03
N VAL A 224 -23.60 -10.78 -8.65
CA VAL A 224 -24.20 -9.49 -9.03
C VAL A 224 -25.34 -9.67 -10.01
N ASP A 225 -25.17 -10.54 -11.00
CA ASP A 225 -26.20 -10.84 -12.01
C ASP A 225 -27.42 -11.52 -11.36
N ALA A 226 -27.20 -12.39 -10.37
CA ALA A 226 -28.27 -13.12 -9.68
C ALA A 226 -28.98 -12.28 -8.60
N GLU A 227 -28.25 -11.51 -7.79
CA GLU A 227 -28.78 -10.91 -6.57
C GLU A 227 -28.60 -9.37 -6.50
N GLY A 228 -27.88 -8.76 -7.44
CA GLY A 228 -27.57 -7.32 -7.43
C GLY A 228 -28.76 -6.41 -7.76
N CYS A 229 -29.91 -6.99 -8.09
CA CYS A 229 -31.15 -6.26 -8.40
C CYS A 229 -30.99 -5.17 -9.47
N GLY A 230 -30.02 -5.31 -10.40
CA GLY A 230 -29.69 -4.30 -11.40
C GLY A 230 -29.03 -3.02 -10.84
N ARG A 231 -28.69 -2.99 -9.56
CA ARG A 231 -28.15 -1.81 -8.88
C ARG A 231 -26.69 -1.95 -8.43
N VAL A 232 -26.06 -3.09 -8.65
CA VAL A 232 -24.64 -3.32 -8.36
C VAL A 232 -23.83 -3.29 -9.64
N VAL A 233 -22.79 -2.48 -9.69
CA VAL A 233 -21.93 -2.28 -10.86
C VAL A 233 -20.47 -2.54 -10.50
N LEU A 234 -19.81 -3.44 -11.24
CA LEU A 234 -18.37 -3.61 -11.22
C LEU A 234 -17.77 -2.66 -12.25
N THR A 235 -17.15 -1.58 -11.82
CA THR A 235 -16.68 -0.52 -12.73
C THR A 235 -15.32 -0.83 -13.38
N GLY A 236 -14.54 -1.74 -12.81
CA GLY A 236 -13.13 -1.85 -13.12
C GLY A 236 -12.32 -0.75 -12.44
N LYS A 237 -11.14 -0.45 -12.99
CA LYS A 237 -10.25 0.62 -12.48
C LYS A 237 -10.85 1.99 -12.79
N ILE A 238 -10.69 2.90 -11.85
CA ILE A 238 -11.04 4.31 -11.98
C ILE A 238 -9.78 5.16 -11.79
N SER A 239 -9.79 6.39 -12.28
CA SER A 239 -8.71 7.36 -12.08
C SER A 239 -8.63 7.87 -10.64
N ASP A 240 -7.55 8.54 -10.28
CA ASP A 240 -7.43 9.13 -8.94
C ASP A 240 -8.42 10.28 -8.75
N GLU A 241 -8.70 11.06 -9.79
CA GLU A 241 -9.71 12.13 -9.76
C GLU A 241 -11.12 11.57 -9.59
N GLU A 242 -11.45 10.49 -10.29
CA GLU A 242 -12.74 9.81 -10.12
C GLU A 242 -12.86 9.19 -8.73
N LYS A 243 -11.79 8.55 -8.22
CA LYS A 243 -11.75 8.02 -6.85
C LYS A 243 -12.02 9.12 -5.81
N ASN A 244 -11.38 10.27 -5.95
CA ASN A 244 -11.57 11.40 -5.05
C ASN A 244 -13.01 11.89 -5.09
N TRP A 245 -13.59 11.97 -6.29
CA TRP A 245 -14.98 12.37 -6.47
C TRP A 245 -15.94 11.35 -5.80
N MET A 246 -15.70 10.06 -5.98
CA MET A 246 -16.51 9.00 -5.35
C MET A 246 -16.48 9.10 -3.81
N TYR A 247 -15.31 9.36 -3.22
CA TYR A 247 -15.20 9.58 -1.77
C TYR A 247 -15.95 10.82 -1.28
N ALA A 248 -15.96 11.88 -2.07
CA ALA A 248 -16.61 13.13 -1.69
C ALA A 248 -18.15 13.12 -1.83
N HIS A 249 -18.69 12.25 -2.71
CA HIS A 249 -20.10 12.31 -3.11
C HIS A 249 -20.91 11.05 -2.77
N ALA A 250 -20.28 9.98 -2.32
CA ALA A 250 -20.99 8.78 -1.91
C ALA A 250 -21.75 9.00 -0.60
N GLU A 251 -22.92 8.39 -0.46
CA GLU A 251 -23.63 8.32 0.82
C GLU A 251 -22.83 7.54 1.88
N ALA A 252 -22.07 6.51 1.44
CA ALA A 252 -21.12 5.81 2.28
C ALA A 252 -20.04 5.08 1.47
N PHE A 253 -18.83 5.06 2.01
CA PHE A 253 -17.76 4.14 1.61
C PHE A 253 -17.87 2.85 2.43
N LEU A 254 -17.98 1.71 1.75
CA LEU A 254 -18.14 0.40 2.38
C LEU A 254 -16.85 -0.41 2.31
N PHE A 255 -16.37 -0.87 3.46
CA PHE A 255 -15.09 -1.57 3.54
C PHE A 255 -15.20 -2.91 4.31
N PRO A 256 -15.76 -3.97 3.69
CA PRO A 256 -16.01 -5.25 4.35
C PRO A 256 -14.79 -6.16 4.42
N SER A 257 -13.59 -5.65 4.17
CA SER A 257 -12.36 -6.44 4.10
C SER A 257 -12.11 -7.26 5.37
N ARG A 258 -11.66 -8.50 5.20
CA ARG A 258 -11.36 -9.42 6.32
C ARG A 258 -9.91 -9.35 6.79
N LEU A 259 -9.02 -8.84 5.93
CA LEU A 259 -7.58 -8.85 6.18
C LEU A 259 -6.95 -7.54 5.71
N GLU A 260 -6.56 -6.70 6.66
CA GLU A 260 -5.83 -5.46 6.44
C GLU A 260 -4.68 -5.32 7.43
N GLY A 261 -3.89 -4.25 7.28
CA GLY A 261 -2.78 -3.92 8.17
C GLY A 261 -3.17 -2.99 9.33
#